data_b672529f98cf7faf8a93f905add3bf92
#
_entry.id   b672529f98cf7faf8a93f905add3bf92
#
_cell.length_a   1.000
_cell.length_b   1.000
_cell.length_c   1.000
_cell.angle_alpha   90.00
_cell.angle_beta   90.00
_cell.angle_gamma   90.00
#
_symmetry.space_group_name_H-M   'P 1'
#
loop_
_entity.id
_entity.type
_entity.pdbx_description
1 polymer ?
#
loop_
_entity_poly.entity_id
_entity_poly.type
_entity_poly.pdbx_seq_one_letter_code
_entity_poly.pdbx_strand_id
1 'polypeptide(L)'
;PIFIGVEDSLFVRNGVDVHIKQRNAQIDCDTLVEGKYVEGVVSDLIRTERFQRKGIALSYFSATNAYWKLISNRTARIKEIKQLSDKMIAITRYSATDYLADVAIDSVKPQYDVYRIQINDPSIRLKMILNNEMDAALLTEPQATTAILYKNPVLMDSRDKNIRLGVIAFRDAALRDHRRKEQLKLFTKVYNMICDSINHYGLVHYSPIIKKYMNTDDKTIKALP
;
A
#
# COMPACT_ATOMS: atom_id res chain seq x y z
N PRO A 1 -1.89 11.17 -4.55
CA PRO A 1 -2.13 12.61 -4.31
C PRO A 1 -0.92 13.31 -3.67
N ILE A 2 -0.33 12.77 -2.56
CA ILE A 2 0.71 13.47 -1.79
C ILE A 2 1.94 13.78 -2.65
N PHE A 3 2.46 12.83 -3.42
CA PHE A 3 3.60 13.05 -4.31
C PHE A 3 3.33 14.16 -5.34
N ILE A 4 2.13 14.19 -5.93
CA ILE A 4 1.73 15.25 -6.86
C ILE A 4 1.76 16.60 -6.15
N GLY A 5 1.18 16.69 -4.95
CA GLY A 5 1.12 17.93 -4.19
C GLY A 5 2.50 18.49 -3.83
N VAL A 6 3.48 17.63 -3.59
CA VAL A 6 4.86 18.04 -3.33
C VAL A 6 5.59 18.44 -4.61
N GLU A 7 5.55 17.62 -5.66
CA GLU A 7 6.22 17.89 -6.94
C GLU A 7 5.73 19.17 -7.59
N ASP A 8 4.41 19.38 -7.62
CA ASP A 8 3.81 20.58 -8.22
C ASP A 8 3.75 21.76 -7.25
N SER A 9 4.41 21.65 -6.07
CA SER A 9 4.46 22.67 -5.02
C SER A 9 3.07 23.16 -4.55
N LEU A 10 2.03 22.31 -4.69
CA LEU A 10 0.66 22.69 -4.34
C LEU A 10 0.50 22.91 -2.83
N PHE A 11 1.17 22.10 -2.02
CA PHE A 11 1.13 22.27 -0.57
C PHE A 11 1.73 23.60 -0.15
N VAL A 12 2.96 23.92 -0.59
CA VAL A 12 3.67 25.17 -0.23
C VAL A 12 2.88 26.39 -0.70
N ARG A 13 2.37 26.39 -1.93
CA ARG A 13 1.53 27.48 -2.46
C ARG A 13 0.24 27.71 -1.65
N ASN A 14 -0.22 26.72 -0.93
CA ASN A 14 -1.39 26.81 -0.06
C ASN A 14 -1.03 26.93 1.43
N GLY A 15 0.22 27.27 1.75
CA GLY A 15 0.64 27.62 3.11
C GLY A 15 0.95 26.43 4.02
N VAL A 16 1.16 25.22 3.46
CA VAL A 16 1.61 24.06 4.23
C VAL A 16 2.85 23.44 3.60
N ASP A 17 3.88 23.24 4.40
CA ASP A 17 5.14 22.63 3.95
C ASP A 17 5.12 21.13 4.29
N VAL A 18 5.14 20.28 3.25
CA VAL A 18 5.05 18.83 3.37
C VAL A 18 6.34 18.17 2.91
N HIS A 19 7.03 17.53 3.84
CA HIS A 19 8.26 16.77 3.59
C HIS A 19 7.98 15.27 3.59
N ILE A 20 8.22 14.60 2.45
CA ILE A 20 8.01 13.17 2.32
C ILE A 20 9.29 12.41 2.70
N LYS A 21 9.17 11.45 3.61
CA LYS A 21 10.19 10.44 3.90
C LYS A 21 9.78 9.11 3.29
N GLN A 22 9.97 8.96 1.98
CA GLN A 22 9.64 7.73 1.26
C GLN A 22 10.51 6.57 1.71
N ARG A 23 9.90 5.37 1.81
CA ARG A 23 10.56 4.10 2.07
C ARG A 23 10.02 3.03 1.12
N ASN A 24 10.85 2.06 0.77
CA ASN A 24 10.46 0.96 -0.11
C ASN A 24 9.69 -0.11 0.65
N ALA A 25 10.03 -0.33 1.91
CA ALA A 25 9.36 -1.29 2.75
C ALA A 25 8.51 -0.62 3.83
N GLN A 26 7.31 -1.15 4.06
CA GLN A 26 6.38 -0.62 5.07
C GLN A 26 6.98 -0.63 6.48
N ILE A 27 7.81 -1.63 6.81
CA ILE A 27 8.46 -1.73 8.13
C ILE A 27 9.40 -0.56 8.42
N ASP A 28 10.01 0.02 7.39
CA ASP A 28 10.87 1.19 7.55
C ASP A 28 10.06 2.45 7.88
N CYS A 29 8.81 2.53 7.39
CA CYS A 29 7.87 3.57 7.78
C CYS A 29 7.49 3.42 9.26
N ASP A 30 7.33 2.18 9.75
CA ASP A 30 7.04 1.92 11.16
C ASP A 30 8.12 2.50 12.08
N THR A 31 9.39 2.30 11.73
CA THR A 31 10.53 2.83 12.48
C THR A 31 10.48 4.37 12.55
N LEU A 32 10.05 5.04 11.47
CA LEU A 32 9.91 6.50 11.47
C LEU A 32 8.79 6.99 12.40
N VAL A 33 7.68 6.26 12.48
CA VAL A 33 6.57 6.58 13.38
C VAL A 33 6.97 6.32 14.83
N GLU A 34 7.53 5.16 15.13
CA GLU A 34 7.99 4.76 16.47
C GLU A 34 9.08 5.72 17.01
N GLY A 35 10.04 6.10 16.15
CA GLY A 35 11.09 7.05 16.47
C GLY A 35 10.64 8.53 16.52
N LYS A 36 9.35 8.80 16.25
CA LYS A 36 8.78 10.17 16.22
C LYS A 36 9.44 11.10 15.19
N TYR A 37 10.00 10.53 14.11
CA TYR A 37 10.66 11.27 13.03
C TYR A 37 9.70 11.83 11.99
N VAL A 38 8.42 11.48 12.09
CA VAL A 38 7.34 11.95 11.20
C VAL A 38 6.08 12.26 12.02
N GLU A 39 5.28 13.21 11.54
CA GLU A 39 3.98 13.52 12.12
C GLU A 39 2.89 12.57 11.67
N GLY A 40 2.94 12.12 10.42
CA GLY A 40 1.93 11.26 9.82
C GLY A 40 2.53 10.13 9.00
N VAL A 41 1.69 9.19 8.62
CA VAL A 41 2.06 8.00 7.84
C VAL A 41 0.92 7.57 6.91
N VAL A 42 1.28 7.14 5.71
CA VAL A 42 0.39 6.35 4.85
C VAL A 42 0.67 4.89 5.18
N SER A 43 -0.32 4.17 5.68
CA SER A 43 -0.16 2.83 6.24
C SER A 43 -1.43 1.98 6.04
N ASP A 44 -1.54 0.91 6.78
CA ASP A 44 -2.73 0.08 6.87
C ASP A 44 -3.26 -0.05 8.31
N LEU A 45 -4.54 -0.42 8.45
CA LEU A 45 -5.21 -0.52 9.75
C LEU A 45 -4.55 -1.53 10.68
N ILE A 46 -3.99 -2.63 10.17
CA ILE A 46 -3.35 -3.66 11.00
C ILE A 46 -2.09 -3.09 11.68
N ARG A 47 -1.29 -2.32 10.93
CA ARG A 47 -0.09 -1.67 11.46
C ARG A 47 -0.41 -0.53 12.41
N THR A 48 -1.39 0.30 12.06
CA THR A 48 -1.76 1.44 12.90
C THR A 48 -2.38 0.99 14.22
N GLU A 49 -3.18 -0.07 14.24
CA GLU A 49 -3.67 -0.70 15.46
C GLU A 49 -2.50 -1.21 16.33
N ARG A 50 -1.49 -1.78 15.71
CA ARG A 50 -0.29 -2.24 16.41
C ARG A 50 0.49 -1.09 17.06
N PHE A 51 0.56 0.09 16.43
CA PHE A 51 1.13 1.29 17.06
C PHE A 51 0.33 1.73 18.28
N GLN A 52 -0.99 1.72 18.20
CA GLN A 52 -1.85 2.09 19.31
C GLN A 52 -1.64 1.13 20.51
N ARG A 53 -1.54 -0.18 20.26
CA ARG A 53 -1.21 -1.17 21.32
C ARG A 53 0.17 -0.97 21.94
N LYS A 54 1.11 -0.37 21.22
CA LYS A 54 2.42 0.05 21.73
C LYS A 54 2.40 1.41 22.42
N GLY A 55 1.23 2.03 22.61
CA GLY A 55 1.08 3.34 23.24
C GLY A 55 1.36 4.54 22.33
N ILE A 56 1.44 4.33 21.03
CA ILE A 56 1.58 5.43 20.05
C ILE A 56 0.18 5.77 19.54
N ALA A 57 -0.46 6.75 20.17
CA ALA A 57 -1.80 7.19 19.78
C ALA A 57 -1.78 7.86 18.39
N LEU A 58 -2.71 7.44 17.54
CA LEU A 58 -2.89 7.92 16.18
C LEU A 58 -4.33 8.37 15.95
N SER A 59 -4.49 9.52 15.29
CA SER A 59 -5.75 9.97 14.70
C SER A 59 -5.77 9.62 13.21
N TYR A 60 -6.84 8.95 12.77
CA TYR A 60 -7.04 8.64 11.35
C TYR A 60 -7.53 9.87 10.62
N PHE A 61 -6.79 10.23 9.56
CA PHE A 61 -7.11 11.36 8.70
C PHE A 61 -8.07 10.97 7.57
N SER A 62 -7.75 9.88 6.88
CA SER A 62 -8.53 9.39 5.74
C SER A 62 -8.31 7.91 5.52
N ALA A 63 -9.35 7.21 5.08
CA ALA A 63 -9.17 5.96 4.36
C ALA A 63 -8.56 6.25 2.98
N THR A 64 -7.83 5.29 2.44
CA THR A 64 -7.34 5.36 1.07
C THR A 64 -8.00 4.31 0.19
N ASN A 65 -7.94 4.50 -1.12
CA ASN A 65 -8.40 3.49 -2.07
C ASN A 65 -7.39 2.35 -2.29
N ALA A 66 -6.42 2.21 -1.38
CA ALA A 66 -5.46 1.11 -1.46
C ALA A 66 -6.16 -0.25 -1.34
N TYR A 67 -5.77 -1.16 -2.20
CA TYR A 67 -6.23 -2.54 -2.22
C TYR A 67 -5.06 -3.48 -2.53
N TRP A 68 -5.26 -4.74 -2.24
CA TRP A 68 -4.26 -5.78 -2.43
C TRP A 68 -4.84 -6.94 -3.22
N LYS A 69 -4.01 -7.51 -4.06
CA LYS A 69 -4.33 -8.72 -4.81
C LYS A 69 -3.39 -9.85 -4.41
N LEU A 70 -3.94 -11.02 -4.14
CA LEU A 70 -3.18 -12.25 -4.06
C LEU A 70 -2.97 -12.77 -5.48
N ILE A 71 -1.74 -12.79 -5.93
CA ILE A 71 -1.35 -13.12 -7.30
C ILE A 71 -0.43 -14.33 -7.26
N SER A 72 -0.74 -15.36 -8.03
CA SER A 72 0.10 -16.55 -8.16
C SER A 72 1.07 -16.42 -9.32
N ASN A 73 2.16 -17.15 -9.23
CA ASN A 73 3.10 -17.32 -10.32
C ASN A 73 2.44 -18.12 -11.48
N ARG A 74 2.52 -17.60 -12.69
CA ARG A 74 1.93 -18.22 -13.88
C ARG A 74 2.45 -19.63 -14.17
N THR A 75 3.72 -19.92 -13.84
CA THR A 75 4.33 -21.23 -14.10
C THR A 75 3.95 -22.26 -13.06
N ALA A 76 3.60 -21.84 -11.84
CA ALA A 76 3.08 -22.73 -10.80
C ALA A 76 1.69 -23.30 -11.12
N ARG A 77 1.00 -22.77 -12.14
CA ARG A 77 -0.33 -23.19 -12.59
C ARG A 77 -1.42 -23.15 -11.49
N ILE A 78 -1.22 -22.31 -10.48
CA ILE A 78 -2.17 -22.08 -9.40
C ILE A 78 -3.22 -21.07 -9.90
N LYS A 79 -4.49 -21.49 -9.97
CA LYS A 79 -5.61 -20.67 -10.43
C LYS A 79 -6.66 -20.42 -9.37
N GLU A 80 -6.60 -21.15 -8.27
CA GLU A 80 -7.56 -21.09 -7.16
C GLU A 80 -6.83 -21.14 -5.82
N ILE A 81 -7.38 -20.49 -4.80
CA ILE A 81 -6.77 -20.39 -3.47
C ILE A 81 -6.51 -21.77 -2.86
N LYS A 82 -7.42 -22.74 -3.06
CA LYS A 82 -7.25 -24.12 -2.54
C LYS A 82 -5.97 -24.82 -3.03
N GLN A 83 -5.41 -24.40 -4.17
CA GLN A 83 -4.17 -24.94 -4.73
C GLN A 83 -2.91 -24.39 -4.06
N LEU A 84 -3.06 -23.47 -3.09
CA LEU A 84 -1.95 -22.96 -2.28
C LEU A 84 -1.51 -23.90 -1.16
N SER A 85 -2.19 -25.05 -0.98
CA SER A 85 -1.78 -26.12 -0.06
C SER A 85 -0.33 -26.53 -0.34
N ASP A 86 0.52 -26.53 0.69
CA ASP A 86 1.97 -26.80 0.57
C ASP A 86 2.72 -25.81 -0.35
N LYS A 87 2.31 -24.54 -0.37
CA LYS A 87 2.89 -23.49 -1.21
C LYS A 87 3.32 -22.28 -0.39
N MET A 88 4.16 -21.43 -0.98
CA MET A 88 4.71 -20.23 -0.37
C MET A 88 3.95 -18.98 -0.82
N ILE A 89 3.57 -18.13 0.15
CA ILE A 89 3.00 -16.80 -0.11
C ILE A 89 3.93 -15.72 0.46
N ALA A 90 4.40 -14.80 -0.38
CA ALA A 90 5.16 -13.64 0.07
C ALA A 90 4.25 -12.56 0.64
N ILE A 91 4.52 -12.18 1.88
CA ILE A 91 3.78 -11.19 2.66
C ILE A 91 4.71 -10.27 3.44
N THR A 92 4.15 -9.30 4.14
CA THR A 92 4.78 -8.64 5.29
C THR A 92 4.01 -8.98 6.54
N ARG A 93 4.67 -9.54 7.55
CA ARG A 93 4.01 -9.89 8.82
C ARG A 93 3.44 -8.67 9.52
N TYR A 94 2.34 -8.88 10.23
CA TYR A 94 1.64 -7.85 11.00
C TYR A 94 1.21 -6.64 10.16
N SER A 95 0.72 -6.88 8.96
CA SER A 95 0.23 -5.88 8.03
C SER A 95 -1.05 -6.33 7.34
N ALA A 96 -1.63 -5.47 6.50
CA ALA A 96 -2.74 -5.83 5.63
C ALA A 96 -2.49 -7.12 4.84
N THR A 97 -1.24 -7.36 4.39
CA THR A 97 -0.91 -8.55 3.61
C THR A 97 -0.91 -9.83 4.44
N ASP A 98 -0.53 -9.78 5.71
CA ASP A 98 -0.62 -10.91 6.63
C ASP A 98 -2.09 -11.28 6.90
N TYR A 99 -2.89 -10.28 7.27
CA TYR A 99 -4.33 -10.45 7.49
C TYR A 99 -5.07 -10.99 6.25
N LEU A 100 -4.76 -10.47 5.07
CA LEU A 100 -5.38 -10.94 3.83
C LEU A 100 -4.94 -12.35 3.43
N ALA A 101 -3.72 -12.77 3.80
CA ALA A 101 -3.30 -14.16 3.66
C ALA A 101 -4.13 -15.08 4.56
N ASP A 102 -4.39 -14.68 5.82
CA ASP A 102 -5.28 -15.43 6.72
C ASP A 102 -6.70 -15.53 6.12
N VAL A 103 -7.27 -14.42 5.66
CA VAL A 103 -8.61 -14.42 5.01
C VAL A 103 -8.67 -15.38 3.82
N ALA A 104 -7.61 -15.40 2.99
CA ALA A 104 -7.55 -16.31 1.85
C ALA A 104 -7.47 -17.78 2.27
N ILE A 105 -6.55 -18.10 3.18
CA ILE A 105 -6.28 -19.46 3.66
C ILE A 105 -7.52 -20.01 4.40
N ASP A 106 -8.10 -19.24 5.32
CA ASP A 106 -9.25 -19.65 6.11
C ASP A 106 -10.50 -19.89 5.26
N SER A 107 -10.61 -19.20 4.11
CA SER A 107 -11.74 -19.37 3.18
C SER A 107 -11.81 -20.76 2.55
N VAL A 108 -10.71 -21.48 2.45
CA VAL A 108 -10.60 -22.76 1.72
C VAL A 108 -10.11 -23.93 2.58
N LYS A 109 -9.58 -23.68 3.76
CA LYS A 109 -9.04 -24.67 4.69
C LYS A 109 -8.17 -25.72 3.97
N PRO A 110 -6.99 -25.33 3.46
CA PRO A 110 -6.14 -26.21 2.66
C PRO A 110 -5.72 -27.45 3.47
N GLN A 111 -5.47 -28.55 2.77
CA GLN A 111 -5.10 -29.82 3.39
C GLN A 111 -3.75 -29.75 4.11
N TYR A 112 -2.80 -29.01 3.55
CA TYR A 112 -1.47 -28.79 4.12
C TYR A 112 -1.22 -27.31 4.38
N ASP A 113 -0.25 -27.01 5.23
CA ASP A 113 0.12 -25.65 5.58
C ASP A 113 0.48 -24.80 4.36
N VAL A 114 0.08 -23.53 4.41
CA VAL A 114 0.52 -22.51 3.46
C VAL A 114 1.63 -21.69 4.12
N TYR A 115 2.82 -21.72 3.54
CA TYR A 115 3.99 -21.08 4.13
C TYR A 115 4.00 -19.57 3.84
N ARG A 116 3.93 -18.76 4.88
CA ARG A 116 4.01 -17.30 4.79
C ARG A 116 5.45 -16.83 4.89
N ILE A 117 5.99 -16.35 3.79
CA ILE A 117 7.38 -15.90 3.69
C ILE A 117 7.41 -14.37 3.81
N GLN A 118 8.16 -13.87 4.78
CA GLN A 118 8.28 -12.45 5.02
C GLN A 118 9.22 -11.79 4.00
N ILE A 119 8.65 -11.03 3.08
CA ILE A 119 9.34 -10.17 2.12
C ILE A 119 8.74 -8.78 2.22
N ASN A 120 9.45 -7.85 2.83
CA ASN A 120 8.89 -6.54 3.19
C ASN A 120 8.71 -5.58 2.02
N ASP A 121 9.58 -5.64 1.01
CA ASP A 121 9.52 -4.78 -0.17
C ASP A 121 8.58 -5.38 -1.24
N PRO A 122 7.49 -4.67 -1.64
CA PRO A 122 6.58 -5.13 -2.68
C PRO A 122 7.25 -5.32 -4.05
N SER A 123 8.30 -4.55 -4.36
CA SER A 123 9.04 -4.68 -5.62
C SER A 123 9.87 -5.96 -5.65
N ILE A 124 10.40 -6.38 -4.50
CA ILE A 124 11.07 -7.69 -4.38
C ILE A 124 10.06 -8.82 -4.54
N ARG A 125 8.89 -8.73 -3.89
CA ARG A 125 7.81 -9.72 -4.10
C ARG A 125 7.42 -9.87 -5.57
N LEU A 126 7.27 -8.74 -6.29
CA LEU A 126 6.99 -8.76 -7.71
C LEU A 126 8.11 -9.48 -8.49
N LYS A 127 9.37 -9.15 -8.23
CA LYS A 127 10.51 -9.81 -8.91
C LYS A 127 10.51 -11.31 -8.65
N MET A 128 10.25 -11.75 -7.43
CA MET A 128 10.21 -13.19 -7.10
C MET A 128 9.08 -13.91 -7.84
N ILE A 129 7.90 -13.28 -7.99
CA ILE A 129 6.80 -13.82 -8.81
C ILE A 129 7.22 -13.93 -10.28
N LEU A 130 7.83 -12.88 -10.84
CA LEU A 130 8.23 -12.84 -12.24
C LEU A 130 9.36 -13.82 -12.56
N ASN A 131 10.25 -14.08 -11.61
CA ASN A 131 11.37 -15.00 -11.73
C ASN A 131 11.03 -16.46 -11.32
N ASN A 132 9.78 -16.74 -10.97
CA ASN A 132 9.34 -18.06 -10.49
C ASN A 132 10.00 -18.54 -9.18
N GLU A 133 10.37 -17.61 -8.31
CA GLU A 133 11.02 -17.87 -7.01
C GLU A 133 9.99 -17.93 -5.86
N MET A 134 8.72 -17.64 -6.14
CA MET A 134 7.63 -17.63 -5.17
C MET A 134 6.35 -18.14 -5.82
N ASP A 135 5.55 -18.95 -5.11
CA ASP A 135 4.30 -19.49 -5.65
C ASP A 135 3.22 -18.42 -5.75
N ALA A 136 3.08 -17.57 -4.76
CA ALA A 136 2.13 -16.46 -4.74
C ALA A 136 2.65 -15.28 -3.91
N ALA A 137 2.10 -14.08 -4.14
CA ALA A 137 2.39 -12.89 -3.35
C ALA A 137 1.16 -11.99 -3.21
N LEU A 138 1.07 -11.31 -2.08
CA LEU A 138 0.15 -10.18 -1.91
C LEU A 138 0.83 -8.90 -2.39
N LEU A 139 0.27 -8.30 -3.43
CA LEU A 139 0.77 -7.10 -4.09
C LEU A 139 -0.30 -6.00 -4.09
N THR A 140 0.16 -4.76 -4.07
CA THR A 140 -0.65 -3.54 -4.30
C THR A 140 -0.20 -2.88 -5.60
N GLU A 141 -0.86 -1.81 -6.02
CA GLU A 141 -0.47 -1.08 -7.23
C GLU A 141 0.84 -0.26 -7.01
N PRO A 142 1.66 -0.13 -8.02
CA PRO A 142 1.56 -0.64 -9.41
C PRO A 142 2.03 -2.08 -9.61
N GLN A 143 2.62 -2.74 -8.61
CA GLN A 143 3.20 -4.08 -8.72
C GLN A 143 2.15 -5.14 -9.11
N ALA A 144 0.91 -5.02 -8.62
CA ALA A 144 -0.18 -5.92 -8.95
C ALA A 144 -0.51 -5.85 -10.46
N THR A 145 -0.68 -4.65 -11.00
CA THR A 145 -0.92 -4.45 -12.44
C THR A 145 0.25 -4.95 -13.28
N THR A 146 1.50 -4.70 -12.87
CA THR A 146 2.68 -5.25 -13.55
C THR A 146 2.62 -6.78 -13.59
N ALA A 147 2.36 -7.45 -12.47
CA ALA A 147 2.26 -8.91 -12.42
C ALA A 147 1.17 -9.45 -13.37
N ILE A 148 0.00 -8.78 -13.43
CA ILE A 148 -1.10 -9.14 -14.33
C ILE A 148 -0.72 -8.99 -15.80
N LEU A 149 -0.01 -7.92 -16.17
CA LEU A 149 0.51 -7.71 -17.53
C LEU A 149 1.47 -8.84 -17.98
N TYR A 150 2.18 -9.44 -17.01
CA TYR A 150 3.01 -10.63 -17.24
C TYR A 150 2.24 -11.96 -17.12
N LYS A 151 0.88 -11.90 -17.18
CA LYS A 151 -0.02 -13.07 -17.19
C LYS A 151 0.01 -13.92 -15.90
N ASN A 152 0.32 -13.31 -14.77
CA ASN A 152 0.20 -13.97 -13.48
C ASN A 152 -1.27 -13.94 -13.01
N PRO A 153 -1.85 -15.10 -12.61
CA PRO A 153 -3.25 -15.18 -12.21
C PRO A 153 -3.55 -14.44 -10.90
N VAL A 154 -4.66 -13.72 -10.86
CA VAL A 154 -5.22 -13.16 -9.62
C VAL A 154 -6.09 -14.21 -8.95
N LEU A 155 -5.77 -14.57 -7.71
CA LEU A 155 -6.52 -15.53 -6.90
C LEU A 155 -7.56 -14.85 -6.00
N MET A 156 -7.27 -13.64 -5.54
CA MET A 156 -8.15 -12.84 -4.69
C MET A 156 -7.85 -11.35 -4.90
N ASP A 157 -8.90 -10.53 -4.87
CA ASP A 157 -8.81 -9.07 -4.76
C ASP A 157 -9.52 -8.64 -3.46
N SER A 158 -8.89 -7.82 -2.65
CA SER A 158 -9.48 -7.34 -1.38
C SER A 158 -10.74 -6.51 -1.60
N ARG A 159 -10.91 -5.92 -2.79
CA ARG A 159 -12.12 -5.19 -3.16
C ARG A 159 -13.34 -6.11 -3.27
N ASP A 160 -13.18 -7.31 -3.82
CA ASP A 160 -14.26 -8.30 -3.97
C ASP A 160 -14.77 -8.81 -2.60
N LYS A 161 -13.91 -8.71 -1.58
CA LYS A 161 -14.26 -9.02 -0.19
C LYS A 161 -14.74 -7.80 0.59
N ASN A 162 -14.84 -6.62 -0.05
CA ASN A 162 -15.13 -5.33 0.58
C ASN A 162 -14.19 -5.01 1.77
N ILE A 163 -12.92 -5.45 1.69
CA ILE A 163 -11.91 -5.21 2.71
C ILE A 163 -11.07 -4.00 2.31
N ARG A 164 -11.18 -2.93 3.08
CA ARG A 164 -10.46 -1.66 2.90
C ARG A 164 -9.60 -1.40 4.12
N LEU A 165 -8.28 -1.48 3.96
CA LEU A 165 -7.33 -1.38 5.07
C LEU A 165 -6.40 -0.17 4.97
N GLY A 166 -6.29 0.47 3.80
CA GLY A 166 -5.39 1.58 3.60
C GLY A 166 -5.84 2.84 4.33
N VAL A 167 -4.93 3.48 5.05
CA VAL A 167 -5.22 4.69 5.85
C VAL A 167 -4.08 5.69 5.77
N ILE A 168 -4.43 6.96 6.01
CA ILE A 168 -3.50 8.02 6.38
C ILE A 168 -3.79 8.36 7.84
N ALA A 169 -2.76 8.35 8.68
CA ALA A 169 -2.90 8.63 10.10
C ALA A 169 -1.80 9.60 10.56
N PHE A 170 -2.13 10.39 11.58
CA PHE A 170 -1.21 11.32 12.21
C PHE A 170 -1.06 10.99 13.69
N ARG A 171 0.14 11.21 14.25
CA ARG A 171 0.36 11.04 15.69
C ARG A 171 -0.40 12.11 16.48
N ASP A 172 -1.19 11.70 17.47
CA ASP A 172 -1.98 12.62 18.31
C ASP A 172 -1.11 13.68 18.97
N ALA A 173 0.11 13.31 19.37
CA ALA A 173 1.05 14.26 19.95
C ALA A 173 1.39 15.42 19.00
N ALA A 174 1.44 15.18 17.68
CA ALA A 174 1.66 16.23 16.69
C ALA A 174 0.43 17.14 16.54
N LEU A 175 -0.78 16.58 16.71
CA LEU A 175 -2.03 17.33 16.58
C LEU A 175 -2.42 18.14 17.83
N ARG A 176 -1.71 18.00 18.94
CA ARG A 176 -1.87 18.87 20.13
C ARG A 176 -1.33 20.27 19.89
N ASP A 177 -0.38 20.44 18.99
CA ASP A 177 0.13 21.73 18.57
C ASP A 177 -0.89 22.45 17.68
N HIS A 178 -1.31 23.66 18.05
CA HIS A 178 -2.33 24.44 17.33
C HIS A 178 -1.87 24.73 15.89
N ARG A 179 -0.62 25.07 15.66
CA ARG A 179 -0.05 25.34 14.34
C ARG A 179 -0.11 24.10 13.45
N ARG A 180 0.25 22.94 13.99
CA ARG A 180 0.16 21.64 13.26
C ARG A 180 -1.28 21.29 12.91
N LYS A 181 -2.21 21.59 13.80
CA LYS A 181 -3.64 21.37 13.54
C LYS A 181 -4.15 22.22 12.38
N GLU A 182 -3.76 23.50 12.33
CA GLU A 182 -4.10 24.37 11.21
C GLU A 182 -3.42 23.93 9.90
N GLN A 183 -2.15 23.53 9.95
CA GLN A 183 -1.46 22.95 8.80
C GLN A 183 -2.18 21.68 8.27
N LEU A 184 -2.72 20.84 9.15
CA LEU A 184 -3.48 19.66 8.73
C LEU A 184 -4.78 20.05 7.98
N LYS A 185 -5.46 21.13 8.37
CA LYS A 185 -6.62 21.62 7.62
C LYS A 185 -6.24 22.04 6.20
N LEU A 186 -5.12 22.76 6.04
CA LEU A 186 -4.61 23.15 4.73
C LEU A 186 -4.18 21.95 3.92
N PHE A 187 -3.49 21.00 4.54
CA PHE A 187 -3.13 19.72 3.92
C PHE A 187 -4.38 19.00 3.40
N THR A 188 -5.43 18.92 4.20
CA THR A 188 -6.72 18.31 3.82
C THR A 188 -7.29 18.94 2.56
N LYS A 189 -7.36 20.28 2.54
CA LYS A 189 -7.89 21.04 1.40
C LYS A 189 -7.11 20.70 0.12
N VAL A 190 -5.78 20.77 0.18
CA VAL A 190 -4.91 20.49 -0.97
C VAL A 190 -5.01 19.04 -1.39
N TYR A 191 -5.00 18.10 -0.45
CA TYR A 191 -5.15 16.67 -0.72
C TYR A 191 -6.44 16.39 -1.51
N ASN A 192 -7.56 16.95 -1.08
CA ASN A 192 -8.85 16.77 -1.78
C ASN A 192 -8.81 17.39 -3.19
N MET A 193 -8.26 18.60 -3.36
CA MET A 193 -8.09 19.22 -4.68
C MET A 193 -7.28 18.31 -5.62
N ILE A 194 -6.25 17.65 -5.11
CA ILE A 194 -5.43 16.73 -5.92
C ILE A 194 -6.22 15.46 -6.26
N CYS A 195 -7.02 14.92 -5.32
CA CYS A 195 -7.88 13.80 -5.61
C CYS A 195 -8.89 14.12 -6.72
N ASP A 196 -9.52 15.30 -6.67
CA ASP A 196 -10.43 15.77 -7.72
C ASP A 196 -9.71 15.92 -9.06
N SER A 197 -8.50 16.44 -9.04
CA SER A 197 -7.66 16.58 -10.24
C SER A 197 -7.29 15.21 -10.85
N ILE A 198 -6.94 14.22 -10.03
CA ILE A 198 -6.67 12.85 -10.49
C ILE A 198 -7.94 12.24 -11.10
N ASN A 199 -9.11 12.43 -10.46
CA ASN A 199 -10.38 11.94 -10.98
C ASN A 199 -10.76 12.58 -12.31
N HIS A 200 -10.39 13.86 -12.51
CA HIS A 200 -10.69 14.59 -13.74
C HIS A 200 -9.74 14.24 -14.89
N TYR A 201 -8.42 14.24 -14.65
CA TYR A 201 -7.40 14.07 -15.69
C TYR A 201 -6.91 12.63 -15.86
N GLY A 202 -7.16 11.76 -14.88
CA GLY A 202 -6.70 10.38 -14.85
C GLY A 202 -5.22 10.24 -14.46
N LEU A 203 -4.82 9.01 -14.15
CA LEU A 203 -3.46 8.70 -13.68
C LEU A 203 -2.39 8.92 -14.76
N VAL A 204 -2.72 8.72 -16.03
CA VAL A 204 -1.79 8.88 -17.14
C VAL A 204 -1.26 10.31 -17.24
N HIS A 205 -2.06 11.32 -16.88
CA HIS A 205 -1.63 12.72 -16.82
C HIS A 205 -0.44 12.93 -15.88
N TYR A 206 -0.36 12.14 -14.82
CA TYR A 206 0.69 12.21 -13.79
C TYR A 206 1.81 11.17 -13.99
N SER A 207 1.94 10.59 -15.20
CA SER A 207 2.95 9.55 -15.49
C SER A 207 4.37 9.90 -15.06
N PRO A 208 4.90 11.13 -15.26
CA PRO A 208 6.25 11.46 -14.83
C PRO A 208 6.44 11.31 -13.32
N ILE A 209 5.45 11.77 -12.52
CA ILE A 209 5.49 11.68 -11.05
C ILE A 209 5.35 10.22 -10.60
N ILE A 210 4.42 9.47 -11.21
CA ILE A 210 4.22 8.05 -10.89
C ILE A 210 5.48 7.24 -11.18
N LYS A 211 6.14 7.45 -12.32
CA LYS A 211 7.42 6.79 -12.64
C LYS A 211 8.50 7.11 -11.60
N LYS A 212 8.65 8.39 -11.25
CA LYS A 212 9.65 8.85 -10.31
C LYS A 212 9.53 8.17 -8.94
N TYR A 213 8.29 8.08 -8.41
CA TYR A 213 8.05 7.62 -7.05
C TYR A 213 7.71 6.14 -6.93
N MET A 214 7.13 5.53 -7.97
CA MET A 214 6.63 4.14 -7.93
C MET A 214 7.52 3.17 -8.70
N ASN A 215 8.58 3.64 -9.34
CA ASN A 215 9.52 2.83 -10.13
C ASN A 215 8.78 1.87 -11.10
N THR A 216 7.91 2.43 -11.94
CA THR A 216 7.07 1.69 -12.88
C THR A 216 7.17 2.28 -14.29
N ASP A 217 6.65 1.57 -15.29
CA ASP A 217 6.71 1.94 -16.69
C ASP A 217 5.37 2.48 -17.25
N ASP A 218 5.40 3.06 -18.44
CA ASP A 218 4.22 3.61 -19.11
C ASP A 218 3.15 2.56 -19.39
N LYS A 219 3.56 1.31 -19.69
CA LYS A 219 2.64 0.22 -19.97
C LYS A 219 1.83 -0.12 -18.74
N THR A 220 2.49 -0.19 -17.60
CA THR A 220 1.83 -0.41 -16.29
C THR A 220 0.94 0.76 -15.94
N ILE A 221 1.40 2.02 -16.09
CA ILE A 221 0.61 3.21 -15.75
C ILE A 221 -0.69 3.28 -16.56
N LYS A 222 -0.62 3.00 -17.88
CA LYS A 222 -1.80 2.97 -18.76
C LYS A 222 -2.81 1.87 -18.41
N ALA A 223 -2.35 0.82 -17.73
CA ALA A 223 -3.16 -0.32 -17.32
C ALA A 223 -3.64 -0.24 -15.86
N LEU A 224 -3.26 0.80 -15.11
CA LEU A 224 -3.77 1.04 -13.75
C LEU A 224 -5.29 1.25 -13.78
N PRO A 225 -6.03 0.66 -12.84
CA PRO A 225 -7.48 0.77 -12.78
C PRO A 225 -7.97 2.15 -12.33
#